data_9c98c33ab118f19879862b5ae3befbbd
#
_entry.id   9c98c33ab118f19879862b5ae3befbbd
#
_cell.length_a   1.000
_cell.length_b   1.000
_cell.length_c   1.000
_cell.angle_alpha   90.00
_cell.angle_beta   90.00
_cell.angle_gamma   90.00
#
_symmetry.space_group_name_H-M   'P 1'
#
loop_
_entity.id
_entity.type
_entity.pdbx_description
1 polymer ?
#
loop_
_entity_poly.entity_id
_entity_poly.type
_entity_poly.pdbx_seq_one_letter_code
_entity_poly.pdbx_strand_id
1 'polypeptide(L)'
;MKHVYRNAIVALALGMAASLPAAAQQFINILTGGTSGIYYPIGVALSQVYTKAIPEAKSSVQATKASVENLNLLQAGRGEIALTLGDALADAWEGNEEVGFKSPLKKLRGVSAVYSNYIQIVASADSGIKTLADLKGKRISVGAAKSGTELNARAILKAAGLTYKDFAKVEYLPFGESVELIKNRQLDVTLQSAGLGVASIRDLATSVKIVVVPIPADVVAKVGSAAYQPGIIPAGTYDGQTQDTPTAVIPNFLVTHDGVPAELVYKMTKSMYENLDMLVAAHAAAKAIKLADALKGMPIPLHPGAERYFKEKGLIT
;
A
#
# COMPACT_ATOMS: atom_id res chain seq x y z
N MET A 1 19.99 67.51 49.80
CA MET A 1 19.10 66.41 49.63
C MET A 1 18.23 66.64 48.40
N LYS A 2 18.75 66.49 47.24
CA LYS A 2 18.00 66.50 45.93
C LYS A 2 18.94 65.89 44.91
N HIS A 3 18.88 64.57 44.65
CA HIS A 3 19.45 63.88 43.45
C HIS A 3 19.43 62.36 43.68
N VAL A 4 18.24 61.73 43.91
CA VAL A 4 18.12 60.26 44.01
C VAL A 4 16.91 59.68 43.20
N TYR A 5 16.16 60.44 42.44
CA TYR A 5 14.97 59.91 41.72
C TYR A 5 14.97 60.09 40.21
N ARG A 6 16.07 59.71 39.53
CA ARG A 6 16.05 59.87 38.06
C ARG A 6 16.60 58.69 37.25
N ASN A 7 16.88 57.54 37.87
CA ASN A 7 17.39 56.36 37.17
C ASN A 7 16.56 55.07 37.28
N ALA A 8 15.26 55.13 37.62
CA ALA A 8 14.41 53.94 37.82
C ALA A 8 13.36 53.68 36.73
N ILE A 9 13.39 54.37 35.57
CA ILE A 9 12.33 54.23 34.54
C ILE A 9 12.87 53.70 33.19
N VAL A 10 14.09 53.32 33.04
CA VAL A 10 14.66 52.81 31.76
C VAL A 10 14.81 51.27 31.71
N ALA A 11 14.51 50.55 32.75
CA ALA A 11 14.75 49.10 32.80
C ALA A 11 13.50 48.18 32.52
N LEU A 12 12.37 48.73 32.07
CA LEU A 12 11.13 47.92 31.90
C LEU A 12 10.65 47.81 30.42
N ALA A 13 11.48 48.12 29.42
CA ALA A 13 11.05 48.12 28.02
C ALA A 13 11.77 47.08 27.11
N LEU A 14 12.52 46.12 27.67
CA LEU A 14 13.25 45.11 26.89
C LEU A 14 12.85 43.65 27.29
N GLY A 15 11.61 43.32 27.43
CA GLY A 15 11.14 42.01 27.88
C GLY A 15 10.03 41.36 27.03
N MET A 16 9.61 41.97 25.91
CA MET A 16 8.71 41.31 24.97
C MET A 16 9.50 40.84 23.73
N ALA A 17 10.45 39.92 23.95
CA ALA A 17 10.84 39.04 22.87
C ALA A 17 9.60 38.20 22.53
N ALA A 18 8.95 38.51 21.39
CA ALA A 18 7.86 37.71 20.85
C ALA A 18 8.39 36.27 20.72
N SER A 19 7.99 35.42 21.65
CA SER A 19 8.11 33.96 21.48
C SER A 19 7.23 33.61 20.30
N LEU A 20 7.82 33.59 19.11
CA LEU A 20 7.21 32.94 17.97
C LEU A 20 6.88 31.54 18.42
N PRO A 21 5.61 31.08 18.30
CA PRO A 21 5.31 29.68 18.64
C PRO A 21 6.22 28.82 17.75
N ALA A 22 7.11 28.06 18.39
CA ALA A 22 7.87 27.03 17.69
C ALA A 22 6.80 26.15 17.03
N ALA A 23 6.73 26.17 15.70
CA ALA A 23 5.80 25.30 14.98
C ALA A 23 6.09 23.88 15.47
N ALA A 24 5.10 23.25 16.10
CA ALA A 24 5.25 21.91 16.61
C ALA A 24 5.70 21.01 15.46
N GLN A 25 6.84 20.34 15.62
CA GLN A 25 7.37 19.46 14.58
C GLN A 25 6.33 18.38 14.25
N GLN A 26 5.91 18.32 13.00
CA GLN A 26 4.97 17.33 12.50
C GLN A 26 5.73 16.04 12.15
N PHE A 27 5.09 14.90 12.36
CA PHE A 27 5.63 13.60 11.96
C PHE A 27 4.78 13.03 10.84
N ILE A 28 5.42 12.34 9.89
CA ILE A 28 4.76 11.62 8.80
C ILE A 28 5.34 10.21 8.80
N ASN A 29 4.69 9.29 9.51
CA ASN A 29 5.04 7.87 9.46
C ASN A 29 4.24 7.20 8.34
N ILE A 30 4.93 6.70 7.33
CA ILE A 30 4.36 6.08 6.13
C ILE A 30 4.32 4.57 6.34
N LEU A 31 3.12 4.01 6.44
CA LEU A 31 2.91 2.57 6.61
C LEU A 31 2.90 1.89 5.24
N THR A 32 3.71 0.86 5.06
CA THR A 32 3.97 0.23 3.78
C THR A 32 3.60 -1.26 3.78
N GLY A 33 4.53 -2.12 3.49
CA GLY A 33 4.46 -3.57 3.49
C GLY A 33 5.86 -4.14 3.66
N GLY A 34 6.06 -5.41 3.36
CA GLY A 34 7.38 -6.05 3.38
C GLY A 34 8.34 -5.40 2.38
N THR A 35 9.64 -5.39 2.71
CA THR A 35 10.69 -4.69 1.94
C THR A 35 10.91 -5.24 0.53
N SER A 36 10.53 -6.47 0.26
CA SER A 36 10.59 -7.12 -1.06
C SER A 36 9.35 -6.86 -1.95
N GLY A 37 8.34 -6.14 -1.42
CA GLY A 37 7.17 -5.67 -2.15
C GLY A 37 7.36 -4.26 -2.72
N ILE A 38 6.30 -3.72 -3.36
CA ILE A 38 6.35 -2.40 -4.02
C ILE A 38 5.98 -1.25 -3.06
N TYR A 39 5.14 -1.48 -2.06
CA TYR A 39 4.77 -0.44 -1.11
C TYR A 39 5.99 0.19 -0.42
N TYR A 40 6.99 -0.62 -0.08
CA TYR A 40 8.16 -0.13 0.64
C TYR A 40 9.00 0.87 -0.17
N PRO A 41 9.49 0.56 -1.40
CA PRO A 41 10.24 1.53 -2.20
C PRO A 41 9.40 2.77 -2.56
N ILE A 42 8.10 2.65 -2.81
CA ILE A 42 7.21 3.80 -3.01
C ILE A 42 7.12 4.65 -1.73
N GLY A 43 6.99 4.02 -0.56
CA GLY A 43 7.00 4.71 0.74
C GLY A 43 8.31 5.47 1.00
N VAL A 44 9.45 4.88 0.62
CA VAL A 44 10.77 5.55 0.70
C VAL A 44 10.80 6.78 -0.19
N ALA A 45 10.32 6.69 -1.44
CA ALA A 45 10.26 7.83 -2.34
C ALA A 45 9.31 8.93 -1.81
N LEU A 46 8.13 8.55 -1.30
CA LEU A 46 7.21 9.50 -0.65
C LEU A 46 7.88 10.19 0.55
N SER A 47 8.60 9.45 1.39
CA SER A 47 9.33 10.03 2.52
C SER A 47 10.36 11.08 2.08
N GLN A 48 11.09 10.80 1.00
CA GLN A 48 12.04 11.76 0.42
C GLN A 48 11.33 13.00 -0.13
N VAL A 49 10.21 12.81 -0.84
CA VAL A 49 9.36 13.91 -1.35
C VAL A 49 8.87 14.77 -0.20
N TYR A 50 8.31 14.17 0.85
CA TYR A 50 7.77 14.91 1.99
C TYR A 50 8.85 15.63 2.79
N THR A 51 10.02 15.01 3.00
CA THR A 51 11.15 15.66 3.68
C THR A 51 11.62 16.90 2.92
N LYS A 52 11.62 16.85 1.58
CA LYS A 52 12.01 17.98 0.73
C LYS A 52 10.95 19.08 0.66
N ALA A 53 9.67 18.69 0.55
CA ALA A 53 8.59 19.62 0.28
C ALA A 53 7.91 20.18 1.55
N ILE A 54 8.10 19.54 2.71
CA ILE A 54 7.47 19.90 3.99
C ILE A 54 8.58 19.99 5.06
N PRO A 55 9.40 21.05 5.06
CA PRO A 55 10.58 21.15 5.94
C PRO A 55 10.25 21.10 7.44
N GLU A 56 9.02 21.49 7.83
CA GLU A 56 8.52 21.41 9.20
C GLU A 56 8.15 20.00 9.65
N ALA A 57 8.11 19.01 8.74
CA ALA A 57 7.76 17.64 9.05
C ALA A 57 8.98 16.71 9.04
N LYS A 58 8.98 15.73 9.94
CA LYS A 58 9.89 14.56 9.89
C LYS A 58 9.17 13.38 9.30
N SER A 59 9.69 12.84 8.21
CA SER A 59 9.12 11.67 7.55
C SER A 59 9.90 10.41 7.88
N SER A 60 9.18 9.30 8.08
CA SER A 60 9.72 7.95 8.30
C SER A 60 8.93 6.92 7.54
N VAL A 61 9.52 5.76 7.28
CA VAL A 61 8.89 4.64 6.58
C VAL A 61 8.87 3.43 7.49
N GLN A 62 7.70 2.83 7.63
CA GLN A 62 7.52 1.63 8.44
C GLN A 62 7.15 0.45 7.55
N ALA A 63 7.97 -0.60 7.58
CA ALA A 63 7.60 -1.90 7.03
C ALA A 63 6.54 -2.56 7.93
N THR A 64 5.49 -3.08 7.32
CA THR A 64 4.35 -3.71 7.99
C THR A 64 3.95 -5.00 7.26
N LYS A 65 2.89 -5.65 7.72
CA LYS A 65 2.22 -6.74 6.99
C LYS A 65 1.27 -6.23 5.89
N ALA A 66 1.32 -4.96 5.54
CA ALA A 66 0.49 -4.26 4.56
C ALA A 66 -1.00 -4.10 4.96
N SER A 67 -1.93 -4.13 4.01
CA SER A 67 -3.27 -3.51 4.03
C SER A 67 -4.03 -3.60 5.35
N VAL A 68 -4.31 -4.80 5.87
CA VAL A 68 -5.15 -4.95 7.08
C VAL A 68 -4.45 -4.36 8.32
N GLU A 69 -3.14 -4.61 8.46
CA GLU A 69 -2.36 -4.01 9.55
C GLU A 69 -2.31 -2.49 9.42
N ASN A 70 -2.05 -1.97 8.23
CA ASN A 70 -1.99 -0.53 7.94
C ASN A 70 -3.28 0.19 8.33
N LEU A 71 -4.42 -0.35 7.91
CA LEU A 71 -5.72 0.25 8.20
C LEU A 71 -6.04 0.26 9.69
N ASN A 72 -5.72 -0.81 10.41
CA ASN A 72 -5.87 -0.86 11.86
C ASN A 72 -4.92 0.11 12.58
N LEU A 73 -3.69 0.27 12.10
CA LEU A 73 -2.72 1.23 12.64
C LEU A 73 -3.20 2.67 12.42
N LEU A 74 -3.69 3.02 11.21
CA LEU A 74 -4.26 4.34 10.92
C LEU A 74 -5.49 4.63 11.81
N GLN A 75 -6.40 3.68 11.97
CA GLN A 75 -7.57 3.83 12.86
C GLN A 75 -7.15 4.12 14.31
N ALA A 76 -6.03 3.56 14.75
CA ALA A 76 -5.46 3.77 16.07
C ALA A 76 -4.58 5.03 16.18
N GLY A 77 -4.41 5.81 15.10
CA GLY A 77 -3.53 6.98 15.06
C GLY A 77 -2.04 6.63 15.14
N ARG A 78 -1.65 5.46 14.64
CA ARG A 78 -0.27 4.96 14.65
C ARG A 78 0.38 5.04 13.27
N GLY A 79 0.32 6.19 12.66
CA GLY A 79 0.83 6.49 11.32
C GLY A 79 -0.04 7.54 10.68
N GLU A 80 0.53 8.37 9.83
CA GLU A 80 -0.17 9.50 9.21
C GLU A 80 -0.68 9.15 7.82
N ILE A 81 -0.02 8.21 7.13
CA ILE A 81 -0.40 7.83 5.77
C ILE A 81 0.00 6.37 5.49
N ALA A 82 -0.79 5.68 4.69
CA ALA A 82 -0.58 4.27 4.37
C ALA A 82 -0.94 3.92 2.93
N LEU A 83 -0.28 2.88 2.40
CA LEU A 83 -0.68 2.19 1.18
C LEU A 83 -1.59 1.00 1.53
N THR A 84 -2.66 0.80 0.77
CA THR A 84 -3.63 -0.28 0.98
C THR A 84 -4.31 -0.70 -0.31
N LEU A 85 -4.77 -1.95 -0.35
CA LEU A 85 -5.65 -2.47 -1.40
C LEU A 85 -7.08 -1.95 -1.22
N GLY A 86 -7.80 -1.78 -2.33
CA GLY A 86 -9.14 -1.23 -2.35
C GLY A 86 -10.20 -2.13 -1.73
N ASP A 87 -10.09 -3.44 -1.89
CA ASP A 87 -10.97 -4.42 -1.23
C ASP A 87 -10.81 -4.38 0.29
N ALA A 88 -9.55 -4.43 0.79
CA ALA A 88 -9.27 -4.32 2.21
C ALA A 88 -9.75 -2.97 2.80
N LEU A 89 -9.68 -1.88 2.03
CA LEU A 89 -10.16 -0.57 2.43
C LEU A 89 -11.68 -0.53 2.56
N ALA A 90 -12.41 -1.13 1.60
CA ALA A 90 -13.86 -1.25 1.65
C ALA A 90 -14.31 -2.11 2.85
N ASP A 91 -13.68 -3.27 3.03
CA ASP A 91 -13.96 -4.17 4.17
C ASP A 91 -13.69 -3.50 5.53
N ALA A 92 -12.62 -2.71 5.62
CA ALA A 92 -12.30 -1.95 6.84
C ALA A 92 -13.35 -0.88 7.14
N TRP A 93 -13.80 -0.18 6.11
CA TRP A 93 -14.83 0.85 6.24
C TRP A 93 -16.16 0.28 6.73
N GLU A 94 -16.52 -0.92 6.27
CA GLU A 94 -17.75 -1.62 6.67
C GLU A 94 -17.59 -2.44 7.96
N GLY A 95 -16.37 -2.73 8.39
CA GLY A 95 -16.09 -3.52 9.60
C GLY A 95 -16.35 -5.01 9.40
N ASN A 96 -15.82 -5.56 8.29
CA ASN A 96 -15.97 -6.98 7.98
C ASN A 96 -15.09 -7.83 8.92
N GLU A 97 -15.71 -8.51 9.88
CA GLU A 97 -15.02 -9.33 10.88
C GLU A 97 -14.32 -10.56 10.27
N GLU A 98 -14.87 -11.13 9.20
CA GLU A 98 -14.31 -12.33 8.54
C GLU A 98 -12.91 -12.09 8.00
N VAL A 99 -12.60 -10.84 7.64
CA VAL A 99 -11.30 -10.45 7.09
C VAL A 99 -10.41 -9.69 8.09
N GLY A 100 -10.86 -9.57 9.35
CA GLY A 100 -10.01 -9.08 10.44
C GLY A 100 -10.32 -7.68 10.94
N PHE A 101 -11.46 -7.09 10.57
CA PHE A 101 -11.94 -5.81 11.08
C PHE A 101 -13.10 -6.00 12.07
N LYS A 102 -12.81 -5.90 13.38
CA LYS A 102 -13.77 -6.14 14.46
C LYS A 102 -14.93 -5.12 14.51
N SER A 103 -14.78 -3.99 13.85
CA SER A 103 -15.77 -2.90 13.76
C SER A 103 -15.43 -1.99 12.59
N PRO A 104 -16.38 -1.19 12.09
CA PRO A 104 -16.14 -0.19 11.06
C PRO A 104 -15.03 0.80 11.43
N LEU A 105 -14.04 0.99 10.54
CA LEU A 105 -12.92 1.89 10.77
C LEU A 105 -13.24 3.29 10.19
N LYS A 106 -14.11 4.04 10.85
CA LYS A 106 -14.69 5.29 10.33
C LYS A 106 -13.78 6.53 10.46
N LYS A 107 -12.60 6.42 11.08
CA LYS A 107 -11.58 7.48 11.06
C LYS A 107 -10.80 7.52 9.76
N LEU A 108 -10.79 6.46 8.97
CA LEU A 108 -10.06 6.39 7.70
C LEU A 108 -10.54 7.45 6.71
N ARG A 109 -9.61 8.01 5.95
CA ARG A 109 -9.87 8.98 4.88
C ARG A 109 -9.02 8.68 3.66
N GLY A 110 -9.64 8.78 2.47
CA GLY A 110 -8.95 8.63 1.20
C GLY A 110 -8.02 9.81 0.91
N VAL A 111 -6.89 9.53 0.31
CA VAL A 111 -5.98 10.54 -0.22
C VAL A 111 -5.93 10.46 -1.74
N SER A 112 -5.61 9.30 -2.30
CA SER A 112 -5.51 9.12 -3.75
C SER A 112 -5.54 7.66 -4.16
N ALA A 113 -6.12 7.34 -5.31
CA ALA A 113 -5.76 6.12 -6.03
C ALA A 113 -4.32 6.24 -6.54
N VAL A 114 -3.61 5.11 -6.54
CA VAL A 114 -2.22 5.08 -6.98
C VAL A 114 -2.06 4.10 -8.15
N TYR A 115 -1.38 3.01 -8.00
CA TYR A 115 -1.25 1.98 -9.04
C TYR A 115 -2.08 0.75 -8.67
N SER A 116 -2.27 -0.18 -9.60
CA SER A 116 -2.99 -1.42 -9.32
C SER A 116 -2.03 -2.56 -8.99
N ASN A 117 -2.45 -3.44 -8.07
CA ASN A 117 -1.84 -4.75 -7.90
C ASN A 117 -2.44 -5.76 -8.86
N TYR A 118 -1.60 -6.71 -9.25
CA TYR A 118 -1.95 -7.91 -9.99
C TYR A 118 -1.81 -9.11 -9.05
N ILE A 119 -2.76 -10.02 -9.05
CA ILE A 119 -2.64 -11.25 -8.26
C ILE A 119 -1.74 -12.20 -9.06
N GLN A 120 -0.58 -12.48 -8.53
CA GLN A 120 0.48 -13.25 -9.19
C GLN A 120 0.67 -14.57 -8.45
N ILE A 121 0.14 -15.66 -9.01
CA ILE A 121 0.37 -17.01 -8.50
C ILE A 121 1.58 -17.55 -9.25
N VAL A 122 2.69 -17.71 -8.54
CA VAL A 122 3.97 -18.11 -9.15
C VAL A 122 4.45 -19.40 -8.51
N ALA A 123 4.61 -20.42 -9.35
CA ALA A 123 5.06 -21.74 -8.95
C ALA A 123 6.45 -22.04 -9.52
N SER A 124 7.21 -22.92 -8.87
CA SER A 124 8.38 -23.54 -9.51
C SER A 124 7.93 -24.47 -10.63
N ALA A 125 8.62 -24.49 -11.76
CA ALA A 125 8.28 -25.38 -12.88
C ALA A 125 8.34 -26.87 -12.47
N ASP A 126 9.23 -27.22 -11.54
CA ASP A 126 9.39 -28.58 -11.01
C ASP A 126 8.16 -29.07 -10.21
N SER A 127 7.31 -28.14 -9.72
CA SER A 127 6.07 -28.48 -8.99
C SER A 127 5.00 -29.13 -9.87
N GLY A 128 5.09 -28.97 -11.19
CA GLY A 128 4.10 -29.42 -12.14
C GLY A 128 2.81 -28.58 -12.19
N ILE A 129 2.74 -27.48 -11.46
CA ILE A 129 1.56 -26.58 -11.40
C ILE A 129 1.51 -25.74 -12.68
N LYS A 130 0.37 -25.77 -13.37
CA LYS A 130 0.10 -24.95 -14.57
C LYS A 130 -1.25 -24.24 -14.52
N THR A 131 -2.19 -24.76 -13.73
CA THR A 131 -3.56 -24.24 -13.60
C THR A 131 -3.93 -24.10 -12.12
N LEU A 132 -5.06 -23.42 -11.83
CA LEU A 132 -5.59 -23.32 -10.46
C LEU A 132 -5.95 -24.70 -9.88
N ALA A 133 -6.41 -25.65 -10.71
CA ALA A 133 -6.74 -27.00 -10.27
C ALA A 133 -5.51 -27.79 -9.77
N ASP A 134 -4.34 -27.53 -10.34
CA ASP A 134 -3.09 -28.20 -9.95
C ASP A 134 -2.55 -27.74 -8.58
N LEU A 135 -3.13 -26.68 -8.01
CA LEU A 135 -2.78 -26.18 -6.67
C LEU A 135 -3.17 -27.14 -5.55
N LYS A 136 -4.18 -28.00 -5.80
CA LYS A 136 -4.67 -28.98 -4.80
C LYS A 136 -3.53 -29.92 -4.37
N GLY A 137 -3.39 -30.08 -3.06
CA GLY A 137 -2.34 -30.92 -2.45
C GLY A 137 -0.93 -30.30 -2.48
N LYS A 138 -0.75 -29.05 -2.93
CA LYS A 138 0.55 -28.38 -2.97
C LYS A 138 0.82 -27.59 -1.69
N ARG A 139 2.09 -27.19 -1.51
CA ARG A 139 2.54 -26.31 -0.43
C ARG A 139 2.52 -24.88 -0.96
N ILE A 140 1.70 -24.01 -0.36
CA ILE A 140 1.48 -22.63 -0.83
C ILE A 140 1.82 -21.60 0.24
N SER A 141 2.38 -20.46 -0.16
CA SER A 141 2.37 -19.23 0.64
C SER A 141 1.30 -18.27 0.10
N VAL A 142 0.47 -17.76 1.01
CA VAL A 142 -0.68 -16.91 0.70
C VAL A 142 -0.47 -15.44 1.11
N GLY A 143 0.78 -15.05 1.40
CA GLY A 143 1.13 -13.74 1.93
C GLY A 143 1.11 -13.72 3.47
N ALA A 144 1.66 -12.65 4.05
CA ALA A 144 1.73 -12.51 5.50
C ALA A 144 0.33 -12.49 6.14
N ALA A 145 0.20 -13.06 7.32
CA ALA A 145 -1.04 -13.00 8.09
C ALA A 145 -1.47 -11.53 8.30
N LYS A 146 -2.75 -11.22 8.11
CA LYS A 146 -3.29 -9.86 8.17
C LYS A 146 -2.73 -8.92 7.08
N SER A 147 -2.34 -9.47 5.92
CA SER A 147 -2.03 -8.70 4.72
C SER A 147 -3.22 -8.67 3.78
N GLY A 148 -3.27 -7.68 2.88
CA GLY A 148 -4.25 -7.67 1.79
C GLY A 148 -4.00 -8.82 0.79
N THR A 149 -2.76 -9.28 0.63
CA THR A 149 -2.43 -10.46 -0.18
C THR A 149 -3.14 -11.70 0.33
N GLU A 150 -3.17 -11.91 1.64
CA GLU A 150 -3.86 -13.07 2.23
C GLU A 150 -5.39 -13.01 2.02
N LEU A 151 -5.98 -11.79 2.07
CA LEU A 151 -7.40 -11.60 1.71
C LEU A 151 -7.64 -11.95 0.24
N ASN A 152 -6.79 -11.47 -0.65
CA ASN A 152 -6.89 -11.79 -2.09
C ASN A 152 -6.72 -13.29 -2.35
N ALA A 153 -5.80 -13.96 -1.64
CA ALA A 153 -5.62 -15.40 -1.76
C ALA A 153 -6.90 -16.15 -1.39
N ARG A 154 -7.53 -15.82 -0.25
CA ARG A 154 -8.81 -16.39 0.14
C ARG A 154 -9.89 -16.20 -0.91
N ALA A 155 -10.05 -14.98 -1.41
CA ALA A 155 -11.06 -14.62 -2.39
C ALA A 155 -10.89 -15.39 -3.71
N ILE A 156 -9.70 -15.41 -4.27
CA ILE A 156 -9.39 -16.09 -5.54
C ILE A 156 -9.48 -17.61 -5.40
N LEU A 157 -8.90 -18.18 -4.35
CA LEU A 157 -8.97 -19.64 -4.13
C LEU A 157 -10.40 -20.10 -3.93
N LYS A 158 -11.21 -19.37 -3.14
CA LYS A 158 -12.65 -19.66 -2.96
C LYS A 158 -13.41 -19.58 -4.29
N ALA A 159 -13.14 -18.56 -5.10
CA ALA A 159 -13.74 -18.41 -6.43
C ALA A 159 -13.35 -19.56 -7.39
N ALA A 160 -12.14 -20.11 -7.22
CA ALA A 160 -11.67 -21.30 -7.94
C ALA A 160 -12.16 -22.63 -7.35
N GLY A 161 -13.00 -22.61 -6.31
CA GLY A 161 -13.51 -23.82 -5.64
C GLY A 161 -12.51 -24.49 -4.69
N LEU A 162 -11.48 -23.76 -4.25
CA LEU A 162 -10.44 -24.24 -3.33
C LEU A 162 -10.58 -23.56 -1.95
N THR A 163 -10.21 -24.30 -0.93
CA THR A 163 -10.07 -23.82 0.46
C THR A 163 -8.68 -24.15 0.97
N TYR A 164 -8.25 -23.53 2.05
CA TYR A 164 -6.95 -23.83 2.66
C TYR A 164 -6.78 -25.30 3.08
N LYS A 165 -7.90 -26.04 3.25
CA LYS A 165 -7.89 -27.48 3.57
C LYS A 165 -7.48 -28.36 2.37
N ASP A 166 -7.56 -27.82 1.15
CA ASP A 166 -7.19 -28.54 -0.08
C ASP A 166 -5.66 -28.56 -0.32
N PHE A 167 -4.87 -27.88 0.49
CA PHE A 167 -3.43 -27.77 0.37
C PHE A 167 -2.72 -28.71 1.34
N ALA A 168 -1.55 -29.24 0.94
CA ALA A 168 -0.69 -30.00 1.84
C ALA A 168 -0.11 -29.12 2.96
N LYS A 169 0.16 -27.83 2.65
CA LYS A 169 0.64 -26.84 3.61
C LYS A 169 0.27 -25.42 3.14
N VAL A 170 -0.18 -24.60 4.09
CA VAL A 170 -0.41 -23.17 3.86
C VAL A 170 0.51 -22.38 4.78
N GLU A 171 1.33 -21.51 4.18
CA GLU A 171 2.24 -20.61 4.88
C GLU A 171 1.78 -19.16 4.77
N TYR A 172 1.93 -18.42 5.86
CA TYR A 172 1.56 -17.00 5.97
C TYR A 172 2.84 -16.15 6.08
N LEU A 173 3.54 -15.99 4.96
CA LEU A 173 4.88 -15.43 4.92
C LEU A 173 4.95 -14.13 4.10
N PRO A 174 5.87 -13.21 4.45
CA PRO A 174 6.29 -12.14 3.57
C PRO A 174 6.81 -12.68 2.23
N PHE A 175 6.77 -11.84 1.19
CA PHE A 175 7.13 -12.26 -0.18
C PHE A 175 8.55 -12.83 -0.29
N GLY A 176 9.53 -12.16 0.34
CA GLY A 176 10.93 -12.63 0.30
C GLY A 176 11.12 -14.00 0.94
N GLU A 177 10.51 -14.25 2.11
CA GLU A 177 10.57 -15.55 2.77
C GLU A 177 9.89 -16.64 1.94
N SER A 178 8.76 -16.34 1.32
CA SER A 178 8.06 -17.27 0.42
C SER A 178 8.96 -17.71 -0.74
N VAL A 179 9.68 -16.75 -1.33
CA VAL A 179 10.58 -16.99 -2.45
C VAL A 179 11.78 -17.85 -2.02
N GLU A 180 12.37 -17.57 -0.87
CA GLU A 180 13.46 -18.38 -0.34
C GLU A 180 13.04 -19.83 -0.09
N LEU A 181 11.83 -20.07 0.43
CA LEU A 181 11.33 -21.43 0.61
C LEU A 181 11.09 -22.15 -0.73
N ILE A 182 10.68 -21.44 -1.79
CA ILE A 182 10.56 -22.04 -3.14
C ILE A 182 11.96 -22.42 -3.68
N LYS A 183 12.94 -21.50 -3.59
CA LYS A 183 14.32 -21.78 -4.00
C LYS A 183 14.90 -23.01 -3.30
N ASN A 184 14.57 -23.18 -2.02
CA ASN A 184 14.99 -24.30 -1.19
C ASN A 184 14.10 -25.56 -1.33
N ARG A 185 13.14 -25.57 -2.27
CA ARG A 185 12.19 -26.69 -2.51
C ARG A 185 11.33 -27.05 -1.30
N GLN A 186 11.15 -26.13 -0.37
CA GLN A 186 10.30 -26.29 0.82
C GLN A 186 8.87 -25.79 0.59
N LEU A 187 8.65 -25.03 -0.50
CA LEU A 187 7.37 -24.52 -0.95
C LEU A 187 7.26 -24.74 -2.47
N ASP A 188 6.03 -24.94 -2.97
CA ASP A 188 5.80 -25.20 -4.40
C ASP A 188 5.35 -23.95 -5.15
N VAL A 189 4.58 -23.08 -4.48
CA VAL A 189 3.92 -21.93 -5.08
C VAL A 189 3.73 -20.80 -4.06
N THR A 190 3.77 -19.57 -4.53
CA THR A 190 3.40 -18.37 -3.76
C THR A 190 2.34 -17.58 -4.50
N LEU A 191 1.38 -17.01 -3.76
CA LEU A 191 0.47 -15.99 -4.26
C LEU A 191 0.92 -14.64 -3.72
N GLN A 192 1.17 -13.69 -4.61
CA GLN A 192 1.58 -12.32 -4.29
C GLN A 192 0.65 -11.33 -4.97
N SER A 193 0.03 -10.43 -4.21
CA SER A 193 -0.72 -9.30 -4.74
C SER A 193 0.19 -8.08 -4.76
N ALA A 194 0.72 -7.75 -5.92
CA ALA A 194 1.69 -6.67 -6.10
C ALA A 194 1.59 -6.07 -7.50
N GLY A 195 2.15 -4.89 -7.70
CA GLY A 195 2.37 -4.36 -9.04
C GLY A 195 3.31 -5.27 -9.86
N LEU A 196 3.29 -5.11 -11.17
CA LEU A 196 4.15 -5.89 -12.07
C LEU A 196 5.64 -5.61 -11.84
N GLY A 197 6.48 -6.63 -12.00
CA GLY A 197 7.92 -6.52 -11.82
C GLY A 197 8.36 -6.44 -10.36
N VAL A 198 7.54 -6.95 -9.42
CA VAL A 198 7.89 -6.99 -7.98
C VAL A 198 9.21 -7.73 -7.74
N ALA A 199 10.07 -7.17 -6.90
CA ALA A 199 11.45 -7.63 -6.70
C ALA A 199 11.53 -9.11 -6.28
N SER A 200 10.65 -9.57 -5.42
CA SER A 200 10.60 -10.97 -4.95
C SER A 200 10.40 -11.98 -6.08
N ILE A 201 9.47 -11.72 -7.02
CA ILE A 201 9.24 -12.62 -8.15
C ILE A 201 10.38 -12.53 -9.16
N ARG A 202 10.92 -11.33 -9.41
CA ARG A 202 12.10 -11.18 -10.26
C ARG A 202 13.27 -11.99 -9.72
N ASP A 203 13.53 -11.90 -8.42
CA ASP A 203 14.59 -12.68 -7.76
C ASP A 203 14.35 -14.19 -7.87
N LEU A 204 13.11 -14.67 -7.67
CA LEU A 204 12.77 -16.08 -7.87
C LEU A 204 13.04 -16.52 -9.31
N ALA A 205 12.60 -15.74 -10.30
CA ALA A 205 12.71 -16.07 -11.72
C ALA A 205 14.16 -16.17 -12.23
N THR A 206 15.09 -15.43 -11.61
CA THR A 206 16.54 -15.56 -11.93
C THR A 206 17.18 -16.83 -11.37
N SER A 207 16.58 -17.43 -10.36
CA SER A 207 17.15 -18.59 -9.64
C SER A 207 16.46 -19.90 -9.96
N VAL A 208 15.18 -19.87 -10.29
CA VAL A 208 14.32 -21.04 -10.50
C VAL A 208 13.49 -20.82 -11.76
N LYS A 209 13.32 -21.85 -12.59
CA LYS A 209 12.31 -21.81 -13.65
C LYS A 209 10.93 -21.70 -13.04
N ILE A 210 10.19 -20.67 -13.43
CA ILE A 210 8.86 -20.38 -12.88
C ILE A 210 7.75 -20.63 -13.87
N VAL A 211 6.56 -20.82 -13.33
CA VAL A 211 5.27 -20.76 -14.04
C VAL A 211 4.41 -19.71 -13.37
N VAL A 212 3.95 -18.73 -14.13
CA VAL A 212 2.92 -17.79 -13.67
C VAL A 212 1.57 -18.42 -14.00
N VAL A 213 0.84 -18.81 -12.95
CA VAL A 213 -0.41 -19.56 -13.07
C VAL A 213 -1.55 -18.62 -13.46
N PRO A 214 -2.30 -18.89 -14.55
CA PRO A 214 -3.36 -18.01 -14.98
C PRO A 214 -4.56 -18.04 -14.01
N ILE A 215 -5.19 -16.89 -13.84
CA ILE A 215 -6.49 -16.73 -13.19
C ILE A 215 -7.51 -16.34 -14.27
N PRO A 216 -8.36 -17.24 -14.73
CA PRO A 216 -9.34 -16.96 -15.77
C PRO A 216 -10.36 -15.88 -15.37
N ALA A 217 -10.86 -15.12 -16.33
CA ALA A 217 -11.80 -14.02 -16.10
C ALA A 217 -13.11 -14.46 -15.41
N ASP A 218 -13.57 -15.68 -15.68
CA ASP A 218 -14.76 -16.24 -15.01
C ASP A 218 -14.51 -16.52 -13.51
N VAL A 219 -13.28 -16.88 -13.12
CA VAL A 219 -12.89 -17.01 -11.71
C VAL A 219 -12.87 -15.63 -11.06
N VAL A 220 -12.31 -14.61 -11.73
CA VAL A 220 -12.34 -13.23 -11.23
C VAL A 220 -13.77 -12.75 -11.01
N ALA A 221 -14.67 -12.99 -11.97
CA ALA A 221 -16.09 -12.65 -11.85
C ALA A 221 -16.79 -13.34 -10.67
N LYS A 222 -16.44 -14.59 -10.38
CA LYS A 222 -16.99 -15.35 -9.23
C LYS A 222 -16.58 -14.81 -7.87
N VAL A 223 -15.56 -13.94 -7.78
CA VAL A 223 -15.23 -13.25 -6.52
C VAL A 223 -16.40 -12.38 -6.06
N GLY A 224 -17.16 -11.79 -7.01
CA GLY A 224 -18.38 -11.03 -6.71
C GLY A 224 -18.12 -9.64 -6.10
N SER A 225 -16.89 -9.12 -6.20
CA SER A 225 -16.52 -7.78 -5.72
C SER A 225 -16.03 -6.91 -6.87
N ALA A 226 -16.56 -5.68 -6.94
CA ALA A 226 -16.16 -4.69 -7.95
C ALA A 226 -14.68 -4.27 -7.85
N ALA A 227 -14.02 -4.52 -6.72
CA ALA A 227 -12.60 -4.25 -6.56
C ALA A 227 -11.72 -5.19 -7.39
N TYR A 228 -12.24 -6.38 -7.77
CA TYR A 228 -11.51 -7.37 -8.57
C TYR A 228 -11.88 -7.24 -10.04
N GLN A 229 -10.92 -6.87 -10.87
CA GLN A 229 -11.10 -6.71 -12.31
C GLN A 229 -10.22 -7.71 -13.08
N PRO A 230 -10.68 -8.25 -14.21
CA PRO A 230 -9.82 -9.02 -15.09
C PRO A 230 -8.65 -8.18 -15.60
N GLY A 231 -7.46 -8.79 -15.68
CA GLY A 231 -6.27 -8.15 -16.22
C GLY A 231 -5.30 -9.15 -16.80
N ILE A 232 -4.17 -8.65 -17.27
CA ILE A 232 -3.12 -9.45 -17.93
C ILE A 232 -1.77 -9.10 -17.30
N ILE A 233 -0.98 -10.11 -16.96
CA ILE A 233 0.44 -9.98 -16.71
C ILE A 233 1.11 -10.14 -18.08
N PRO A 234 1.70 -9.08 -18.68
CA PRO A 234 2.28 -9.14 -20.01
C PRO A 234 3.43 -10.14 -20.09
N ALA A 235 3.59 -10.77 -21.23
CA ALA A 235 4.76 -11.60 -21.55
C ALA A 235 6.05 -10.81 -21.30
N GLY A 236 7.09 -11.48 -20.79
CA GLY A 236 8.37 -10.86 -20.49
C GLY A 236 8.39 -9.99 -19.21
N THR A 237 7.33 -9.99 -18.40
CA THR A 237 7.34 -9.32 -17.09
C THR A 237 8.37 -9.96 -16.15
N TYR A 238 8.56 -11.27 -16.24
CA TYR A 238 9.54 -12.06 -15.50
C TYR A 238 10.35 -12.96 -16.40
N ASP A 239 11.55 -13.29 -16.02
CA ASP A 239 12.42 -14.23 -16.75
C ASP A 239 11.72 -15.58 -16.90
N GLY A 240 11.69 -16.09 -18.15
CA GLY A 240 11.03 -17.35 -18.48
C GLY A 240 9.51 -17.27 -18.69
N GLN A 241 8.85 -16.15 -18.39
CA GLN A 241 7.44 -15.94 -18.71
C GLN A 241 7.30 -15.41 -20.15
N THR A 242 6.99 -16.29 -21.08
CA THR A 242 6.98 -15.99 -22.53
C THR A 242 5.60 -15.65 -23.10
N GLN A 243 4.53 -15.76 -22.30
CA GLN A 243 3.16 -15.54 -22.74
C GLN A 243 2.43 -14.58 -21.79
N ASP A 244 1.45 -13.86 -22.34
CA ASP A 244 0.49 -13.10 -21.55
C ASP A 244 -0.27 -14.02 -20.62
N THR A 245 -0.39 -13.64 -19.36
CA THR A 245 -1.05 -14.47 -18.33
C THR A 245 -2.27 -13.73 -17.77
N PRO A 246 -3.49 -14.25 -17.97
CA PRO A 246 -4.70 -13.69 -17.35
C PRO A 246 -4.61 -13.71 -15.83
N THR A 247 -5.10 -12.64 -15.21
CA THR A 247 -5.10 -12.51 -13.73
C THR A 247 -6.20 -11.57 -13.26
N ALA A 248 -6.32 -11.41 -11.93
CA ALA A 248 -7.11 -10.38 -11.31
C ALA A 248 -6.26 -9.15 -10.96
N VAL A 249 -6.86 -7.98 -11.12
CA VAL A 249 -6.26 -6.68 -10.82
C VAL A 249 -7.10 -5.96 -9.77
N ILE A 250 -6.44 -5.34 -8.79
CA ILE A 250 -7.06 -4.65 -7.67
C ILE A 250 -6.41 -3.27 -7.51
N PRO A 251 -7.20 -2.17 -7.38
CA PRO A 251 -6.65 -0.84 -7.16
C PRO A 251 -5.97 -0.73 -5.80
N ASN A 252 -4.91 0.06 -5.73
CA ASN A 252 -4.31 0.52 -4.48
C ASN A 252 -4.64 1.97 -4.22
N PHE A 253 -4.73 2.31 -2.94
CA PHE A 253 -4.99 3.66 -2.46
C PHE A 253 -3.93 4.10 -1.47
N LEU A 254 -3.64 5.38 -1.50
CA LEU A 254 -3.00 6.10 -0.42
C LEU A 254 -4.11 6.62 0.49
N VAL A 255 -4.02 6.33 1.78
CA VAL A 255 -5.05 6.63 2.78
C VAL A 255 -4.43 7.21 4.05
N THR A 256 -5.21 7.96 4.78
CA THR A 256 -4.87 8.61 6.05
C THR A 256 -6.01 8.46 7.05
N HIS A 257 -6.01 9.20 8.14
CA HIS A 257 -7.12 9.27 9.09
C HIS A 257 -7.51 10.72 9.43
N ASP A 258 -8.70 10.91 9.97
CA ASP A 258 -9.30 12.23 10.23
C ASP A 258 -8.56 13.07 11.28
N GLY A 259 -7.68 12.48 12.07
CA GLY A 259 -6.84 13.17 13.04
C GLY A 259 -5.60 13.86 12.45
N VAL A 260 -5.26 13.60 11.17
CA VAL A 260 -4.12 14.28 10.52
C VAL A 260 -4.56 15.69 10.08
N PRO A 261 -3.77 16.75 10.35
CA PRO A 261 -4.15 18.12 9.97
C PRO A 261 -4.39 18.27 8.47
N ALA A 262 -5.46 18.97 8.08
CA ALA A 262 -5.84 19.17 6.68
C ALA A 262 -4.74 19.84 5.85
N GLU A 263 -4.01 20.80 6.44
CA GLU A 263 -2.87 21.44 5.79
C GLU A 263 -1.75 20.47 5.48
N LEU A 264 -1.46 19.54 6.40
CA LEU A 264 -0.43 18.52 6.19
C LEU A 264 -0.84 17.56 5.07
N VAL A 265 -2.07 17.06 5.06
CA VAL A 265 -2.55 16.15 4.00
C VAL A 265 -2.61 16.87 2.65
N TYR A 266 -2.99 18.13 2.60
CA TYR A 266 -2.91 18.94 1.39
C TYR A 266 -1.48 18.99 0.84
N LYS A 267 -0.49 19.32 1.69
CA LYS A 267 0.93 19.39 1.30
C LYS A 267 1.45 18.02 0.85
N MET A 268 1.09 16.93 1.55
CA MET A 268 1.47 15.56 1.16
C MET A 268 0.89 15.20 -0.22
N THR A 269 -0.39 15.48 -0.45
CA THR A 269 -1.06 15.17 -1.72
C THR A 269 -0.45 15.97 -2.87
N LYS A 270 -0.29 17.28 -2.68
CA LYS A 270 0.31 18.18 -3.66
C LYS A 270 1.73 17.76 -4.02
N SER A 271 2.58 17.60 -3.01
CA SER A 271 3.99 17.27 -3.24
C SER A 271 4.19 15.91 -3.91
N MET A 272 3.35 14.92 -3.62
CA MET A 272 3.36 13.65 -4.33
C MET A 272 3.13 13.86 -5.84
N TYR A 273 2.09 14.58 -6.23
CA TYR A 273 1.77 14.80 -7.65
C TYR A 273 2.78 15.71 -8.36
N GLU A 274 3.42 16.61 -7.66
CA GLU A 274 4.47 17.49 -8.20
C GLU A 274 5.84 16.79 -8.34
N ASN A 275 5.99 15.58 -7.78
CA ASN A 275 7.26 14.83 -7.80
C ASN A 275 7.05 13.34 -8.19
N LEU A 276 6.15 13.05 -9.13
CA LEU A 276 5.87 11.67 -9.57
C LEU A 276 7.09 10.98 -10.19
N ASP A 277 8.01 11.73 -10.78
CA ASP A 277 9.27 11.23 -11.31
C ASP A 277 10.13 10.53 -10.24
N MET A 278 10.16 11.03 -9.01
CA MET A 278 10.85 10.39 -7.89
C MET A 278 10.23 9.03 -7.53
N LEU A 279 8.89 8.93 -7.59
CA LEU A 279 8.19 7.66 -7.35
C LEU A 279 8.44 6.67 -8.50
N VAL A 280 8.45 7.15 -9.74
CA VAL A 280 8.75 6.34 -10.93
C VAL A 280 10.20 5.83 -10.89
N ALA A 281 11.14 6.66 -10.44
CA ALA A 281 12.54 6.23 -10.25
C ALA A 281 12.67 5.14 -9.18
N ALA A 282 11.85 5.16 -8.14
CA ALA A 282 11.83 4.13 -7.11
C ALA A 282 11.21 2.81 -7.61
N HIS A 283 10.14 2.87 -8.40
CA HIS A 283 9.51 1.69 -8.99
C HIS A 283 8.64 2.03 -10.20
N ALA A 284 8.78 1.25 -11.29
CA ALA A 284 8.07 1.47 -12.56
C ALA A 284 6.53 1.44 -12.43
N ALA A 285 5.96 0.74 -11.44
CA ALA A 285 4.52 0.74 -11.17
C ALA A 285 3.97 2.14 -10.92
N ALA A 286 4.76 3.07 -10.41
CA ALA A 286 4.36 4.46 -10.19
C ALA A 286 4.03 5.23 -11.47
N LYS A 287 4.42 4.75 -12.65
CA LYS A 287 3.99 5.30 -13.95
C LYS A 287 2.47 5.31 -14.13
N ALA A 288 1.77 4.45 -13.40
CA ALA A 288 0.31 4.38 -13.39
C ALA A 288 -0.35 5.46 -12.52
N ILE A 289 0.39 6.15 -11.65
CA ILE A 289 -0.13 7.21 -10.80
C ILE A 289 -0.36 8.46 -11.66
N LYS A 290 -1.63 8.81 -11.86
CA LYS A 290 -2.04 9.95 -12.67
C LYS A 290 -3.06 10.79 -11.92
N LEU A 291 -2.92 12.10 -11.98
CA LEU A 291 -3.85 13.02 -11.34
C LEU A 291 -5.30 12.80 -11.82
N ALA A 292 -5.50 12.55 -13.11
CA ALA A 292 -6.82 12.30 -13.68
C ALA A 292 -7.54 11.06 -13.10
N ASP A 293 -6.79 10.09 -12.60
CA ASP A 293 -7.31 8.85 -12.02
C ASP A 293 -7.34 8.87 -10.48
N ALA A 294 -6.94 9.98 -9.85
CA ALA A 294 -6.73 10.10 -8.40
C ALA A 294 -7.90 9.66 -7.52
N LEU A 295 -9.11 9.80 -8.02
CA LEU A 295 -10.35 9.53 -7.27
C LEU A 295 -11.04 8.24 -7.71
N LYS A 296 -10.51 7.58 -8.74
CA LYS A 296 -11.15 6.43 -9.36
C LYS A 296 -11.26 5.24 -8.39
N GLY A 297 -12.50 4.87 -8.09
CA GLY A 297 -12.79 3.69 -7.26
C GLY A 297 -12.49 3.88 -5.77
N MET A 298 -12.28 5.10 -5.28
CA MET A 298 -12.08 5.38 -3.85
C MET A 298 -13.34 5.00 -3.06
N PRO A 299 -13.28 3.98 -2.17
CA PRO A 299 -14.48 3.47 -1.51
C PRO A 299 -14.87 4.22 -0.24
N ILE A 300 -14.08 5.19 0.20
CA ILE A 300 -14.30 5.96 1.44
C ILE A 300 -14.21 7.47 1.19
N PRO A 301 -14.75 8.31 2.08
CA PRO A 301 -14.65 9.76 1.97
C PRO A 301 -13.20 10.24 1.91
N LEU A 302 -12.95 11.27 1.12
CA LEU A 302 -11.64 11.92 1.06
C LEU A 302 -11.31 12.64 2.36
N HIS A 303 -10.03 12.81 2.61
CA HIS A 303 -9.55 13.72 3.63
C HIS A 303 -9.73 15.18 3.15
N PRO A 304 -10.17 16.13 4.02
CA PRO A 304 -10.38 17.54 3.60
C PRO A 304 -9.16 18.17 2.94
N GLY A 305 -7.94 17.82 3.35
CA GLY A 305 -6.72 18.31 2.72
C GLY A 305 -6.51 17.78 1.29
N ALA A 306 -6.79 16.50 1.04
CA ALA A 306 -6.76 15.93 -0.30
C ALA A 306 -7.88 16.50 -1.18
N GLU A 307 -9.09 16.61 -0.63
CA GLU A 307 -10.24 17.21 -1.31
C GLU A 307 -9.93 18.65 -1.78
N ARG A 308 -9.33 19.49 -0.93
CA ARG A 308 -8.89 20.83 -1.28
C ARG A 308 -7.96 20.85 -2.49
N TYR A 309 -6.96 19.96 -2.51
CA TYR A 309 -6.05 19.87 -3.64
C TYR A 309 -6.76 19.47 -4.93
N PHE A 310 -7.68 18.51 -4.88
CA PHE A 310 -8.41 18.08 -6.07
C PHE A 310 -9.42 19.12 -6.56
N LYS A 311 -10.01 19.94 -5.68
CA LYS A 311 -10.80 21.11 -6.06
C LYS A 311 -9.95 22.15 -6.79
N GLU A 312 -8.75 22.46 -6.29
CA GLU A 312 -7.82 23.37 -6.98
C GLU A 312 -7.42 22.86 -8.37
N LYS A 313 -7.38 21.55 -8.57
CA LYS A 313 -7.07 20.92 -9.86
C LYS A 313 -8.31 20.72 -10.75
N GLY A 314 -9.49 21.07 -10.29
CA GLY A 314 -10.73 20.94 -11.04
C GLY A 314 -11.22 19.51 -11.24
N LEU A 315 -10.78 18.56 -10.40
CA LEU A 315 -11.23 17.17 -10.47
C LEU A 315 -12.60 16.96 -9.77
N ILE A 316 -12.90 17.79 -8.81
CA ILE A 316 -14.18 17.82 -8.08
C ILE A 316 -14.63 19.27 -7.85
N THR A 317 -15.92 19.47 -7.65
CA THR A 317 -16.57 20.77 -7.38
C THR A 317 -16.59 21.10 -5.89
#